data_4d53fcdda9e68c728c604d5397a4b249
#
_entry.id   4d53fcdda9e68c728c604d5397a4b249
#
_cell.length_a   1.000
_cell.length_b   1.000
_cell.length_c   1.000
_cell.angle_alpha   90.00
_cell.angle_beta   90.00
_cell.angle_gamma   90.00
#
_symmetry.space_group_name_H-M   'P 1'
#
loop_
_entity.id
_entity.type
_entity.pdbx_description
1 polymer ?
#
loop_
_entity_poly.entity_id
_entity_poly.type
_entity_poly.pdbx_seq_one_letter_code
_entity_poly.pdbx_strand_id
1 'polypeptide(L)'
;HFAMNEQETNRWIMICTWSNEQAMRELYLKPFEICVKNSNITATMSSFNYIGNVWAGGNYELQTTLLRDEWGFKGFVETDYFAGAFNMNADQVIATGGSCCLSTFDVGTNFCYRYI
;
A
#
# COMPACT_ATOMS: atom_id res chain seq x y z
N HIS A 1 -0.53 6.85 -4.91
CA HIS A 1 -0.88 6.09 -3.70
C HIS A 1 -1.78 4.91 -4.04
N PHE A 2 -1.26 3.70 -3.86
CA PHE A 2 -1.95 2.46 -4.19
C PHE A 2 -2.71 1.96 -2.97
N ALA A 3 -4.04 2.05 -2.93
CA ALA A 3 -4.98 2.56 -3.92
C ALA A 3 -6.18 3.26 -3.23
N MET A 4 -7.04 3.89 -4.02
CA MET A 4 -8.28 4.54 -3.54
C MET A 4 -8.05 5.70 -2.57
N ASN A 5 -6.94 6.40 -2.67
CA ASN A 5 -6.61 7.57 -1.88
C ASN A 5 -6.93 8.85 -2.66
N GLU A 6 -8.22 9.16 -2.81
CA GLU A 6 -8.72 10.21 -3.70
C GLU A 6 -8.94 11.56 -3.01
N GLN A 7 -8.71 11.66 -1.71
CA GLN A 7 -8.83 12.93 -1.00
C GLN A 7 -7.63 13.22 -0.12
N GLU A 8 -7.30 14.49 0.01
CA GLU A 8 -6.22 15.01 0.85
C GLU A 8 -6.65 15.17 2.30
N THR A 9 -7.84 15.74 2.52
CA THR A 9 -8.34 16.07 3.86
C THR A 9 -8.48 14.81 4.71
N ASN A 10 -7.80 14.81 5.84
CA ASN A 10 -7.82 13.71 6.83
C ASN A 10 -7.32 12.35 6.32
N ARG A 11 -6.68 12.26 5.14
CA ARG A 11 -6.25 10.98 4.56
C ARG A 11 -5.30 10.18 5.46
N TRP A 12 -4.54 10.85 6.29
CA TRP A 12 -3.60 10.24 7.24
C TRP A 12 -4.22 9.89 8.60
N ILE A 13 -5.52 10.22 8.80
CA ILE A 13 -6.28 9.94 10.02
C ILE A 13 -7.37 8.92 9.73
N MET A 14 -7.00 7.72 9.31
CA MET A 14 -7.91 6.57 9.19
C MET A 14 -9.17 6.81 8.34
N ILE A 15 -9.03 7.39 7.15
CA ILE A 15 -10.14 7.43 6.20
C ILE A 15 -10.41 6.02 5.70
N CYS A 16 -11.67 5.57 5.83
CA CYS A 16 -12.16 4.34 5.25
C CYS A 16 -12.83 4.63 3.90
N THR A 17 -12.31 4.03 2.85
CA THR A 17 -12.89 4.09 1.50
C THR A 17 -13.65 2.82 1.18
N TRP A 18 -14.81 2.97 0.55
CA TRP A 18 -15.70 1.86 0.23
C TRP A 18 -16.08 1.89 -1.24
N SER A 19 -16.04 0.75 -1.88
CA SER A 19 -16.47 0.57 -3.26
C SER A 19 -16.88 -0.87 -3.49
N ASN A 20 -17.66 -1.13 -4.54
CA ASN A 20 -17.80 -2.48 -5.04
C ASN A 20 -16.57 -2.88 -5.86
N GLU A 21 -16.35 -4.17 -6.04
CA GLU A 21 -15.16 -4.69 -6.73
C GLU A 21 -15.05 -4.20 -8.17
N GLN A 22 -16.16 -4.13 -8.88
CA GLN A 22 -16.17 -3.66 -10.27
C GLN A 22 -15.66 -2.22 -10.38
N ALA A 23 -16.24 -1.31 -9.62
CA ALA A 23 -15.80 0.10 -9.64
C ALA A 23 -14.35 0.24 -9.17
N MET A 24 -13.94 -0.55 -8.17
CA MET A 24 -12.56 -0.54 -7.70
C MET A 24 -11.60 -0.96 -8.80
N ARG A 25 -11.88 -2.05 -9.52
CA ARG A 25 -11.02 -2.56 -10.59
C ARG A 25 -11.03 -1.67 -11.84
N GLU A 26 -12.19 -1.14 -12.23
CA GLU A 26 -12.33 -0.39 -13.48
C GLU A 26 -11.86 1.06 -13.38
N LEU A 27 -11.96 1.68 -12.20
CA LEU A 27 -11.64 3.10 -11.98
C LEU A 27 -10.34 3.29 -11.19
N TYR A 28 -10.28 2.76 -9.98
CA TYR A 28 -9.21 3.11 -9.03
C TYR A 28 -7.95 2.25 -9.20
N LEU A 29 -8.10 1.00 -9.57
CA LEU A 29 -6.98 0.07 -9.76
C LEU A 29 -6.46 0.06 -11.20
N LYS A 30 -7.30 0.39 -12.18
CA LYS A 30 -6.98 0.31 -13.61
C LYS A 30 -5.73 1.09 -14.01
N PRO A 31 -5.49 2.32 -13.55
CA PRO A 31 -4.26 3.04 -13.89
C PRO A 31 -3.00 2.30 -13.41
N PHE A 32 -3.03 1.73 -12.21
CA PHE A 32 -1.90 0.95 -11.67
C PHE A 32 -1.70 -0.36 -12.46
N GLU A 33 -2.77 -1.06 -12.77
CA GLU A 33 -2.72 -2.27 -13.60
C GLU A 33 -2.04 -2.00 -14.94
N ILE A 34 -2.43 -0.91 -15.61
CA ILE A 34 -1.83 -0.51 -16.88
C ILE A 34 -0.33 -0.24 -16.71
N CYS A 35 0.06 0.48 -15.68
CA CYS A 35 1.46 0.76 -15.40
C CYS A 35 2.26 -0.53 -15.14
N VAL A 36 1.72 -1.43 -14.31
CA VAL A 36 2.41 -2.69 -13.98
C VAL A 36 2.54 -3.60 -15.20
N LYS A 37 1.45 -3.79 -15.95
CA LYS A 37 1.42 -4.76 -17.04
C LYS A 37 2.05 -4.27 -18.35
N ASN A 38 2.04 -2.95 -18.59
CA ASN A 38 2.49 -2.39 -19.88
C ASN A 38 3.80 -1.59 -19.79
N SER A 39 4.39 -1.49 -18.61
CA SER A 39 5.68 -0.83 -18.43
C SER A 39 6.56 -1.58 -17.43
N ASN A 40 7.81 -1.19 -17.37
CA ASN A 40 8.79 -1.80 -16.45
C ASN A 40 8.92 -0.99 -15.17
N ILE A 41 7.79 -0.67 -14.51
CA ILE A 41 7.85 0.02 -13.23
C ILE A 41 8.49 -0.90 -12.17
N THR A 42 9.35 -0.32 -11.36
CA THR A 42 10.12 -1.03 -10.35
C THR A 42 9.73 -0.66 -8.92
N ALA A 43 8.90 0.36 -8.76
CA ALA A 43 8.44 0.81 -7.45
C ALA A 43 7.00 1.31 -7.49
N THR A 44 6.31 1.19 -6.37
CA THR A 44 5.01 1.80 -6.11
C THR A 44 4.92 2.19 -4.64
N MET A 45 4.03 3.15 -4.33
CA MET A 45 3.79 3.61 -2.97
C MET A 45 2.39 3.19 -2.52
N SER A 46 2.30 2.58 -1.34
CA SER A 46 1.01 2.31 -0.70
C SER A 46 0.42 3.58 -0.09
N SER A 47 -0.87 3.56 0.21
CA SER A 47 -1.61 4.74 0.63
C SER A 47 -1.95 4.75 2.12
N PHE A 48 -2.36 5.92 2.64
CA PHE A 48 -2.76 6.09 4.04
C PHE A 48 -4.12 5.50 4.37
N ASN A 49 -5.06 5.54 3.42
CA ASN A 49 -6.46 5.18 3.65
C ASN A 49 -6.64 3.69 3.95
N TYR A 50 -7.78 3.41 4.52
CA TYR A 50 -8.31 2.06 4.63
C TYR A 50 -9.19 1.75 3.43
N ILE A 51 -9.14 0.52 2.95
CA ILE A 51 -10.12 -0.04 2.03
C ILE A 51 -11.01 -0.95 2.86
N GLY A 52 -12.26 -0.54 3.02
CA GLY A 52 -13.09 -1.13 4.07
C GLY A 52 -12.51 -0.85 5.44
N ASN A 53 -12.20 -1.89 6.19
CA ASN A 53 -11.62 -1.82 7.52
C ASN A 53 -10.14 -2.22 7.58
N VAL A 54 -9.49 -2.39 6.41
CA VAL A 54 -8.08 -2.77 6.33
C VAL A 54 -7.25 -1.63 5.75
N TRP A 55 -6.19 -1.23 6.44
CA TRP A 55 -5.26 -0.24 5.92
C TRP A 55 -4.63 -0.71 4.60
N ALA A 56 -4.61 0.16 3.58
CA ALA A 56 -4.15 -0.22 2.24
C ALA A 56 -2.69 -0.72 2.22
N GLY A 57 -1.79 -0.13 3.01
CA GLY A 57 -0.40 -0.58 3.14
C GLY A 57 -0.22 -1.90 3.90
N GLY A 58 -1.22 -2.31 4.67
CA GLY A 58 -1.27 -3.56 5.40
C GLY A 58 -2.34 -4.54 4.88
N ASN A 59 -2.72 -4.40 3.62
CA ASN A 59 -3.76 -5.21 2.99
C ASN A 59 -3.14 -6.28 2.08
N TYR A 60 -3.17 -7.54 2.53
CA TYR A 60 -2.59 -8.68 1.81
C TYR A 60 -3.23 -8.86 0.42
N GLU A 61 -4.56 -8.76 0.34
CA GLU A 61 -5.29 -8.92 -0.92
C GLU A 61 -4.88 -7.85 -1.95
N LEU A 62 -4.58 -6.64 -1.48
CA LEU A 62 -4.14 -5.56 -2.35
C LEU A 62 -2.66 -5.70 -2.73
N GLN A 63 -1.78 -5.90 -1.74
CA GLN A 63 -0.33 -5.83 -1.92
C GLN A 63 0.27 -7.11 -2.49
N THR A 64 -0.30 -8.26 -2.15
CA THR A 64 0.19 -9.57 -2.61
C THR A 64 -0.74 -10.15 -3.66
N THR A 65 -1.98 -10.51 -3.31
CA THR A 65 -2.88 -11.23 -4.22
C THR A 65 -3.09 -10.47 -5.53
N LEU A 66 -3.43 -9.18 -5.45
CA LEU A 66 -3.70 -8.39 -6.65
C LEU A 66 -2.42 -7.90 -7.33
N LEU A 67 -1.58 -7.16 -6.59
CA LEU A 67 -0.42 -6.47 -7.18
C LEU A 67 0.64 -7.46 -7.67
N ARG A 68 0.98 -8.46 -6.85
CA ARG A 68 2.07 -9.39 -7.16
C ARG A 68 1.61 -10.63 -7.91
N ASP A 69 0.56 -11.32 -7.42
CA ASP A 69 0.16 -12.60 -8.00
C ASP A 69 -0.69 -12.40 -9.26
N GLU A 70 -1.67 -11.50 -9.24
CA GLU A 70 -2.54 -11.27 -10.40
C GLU A 70 -1.86 -10.42 -11.48
N TRP A 71 -1.16 -9.33 -11.11
CA TRP A 71 -0.55 -8.43 -12.08
C TRP A 71 0.93 -8.71 -12.36
N GLY A 72 1.57 -9.53 -11.55
CA GLY A 72 2.97 -9.94 -11.73
C GLY A 72 3.99 -8.87 -11.33
N PHE A 73 3.65 -7.91 -10.48
CA PHE A 73 4.58 -6.88 -10.01
C PHE A 73 5.70 -7.51 -9.16
N LYS A 74 6.94 -7.26 -9.54
CA LYS A 74 8.14 -7.80 -8.87
C LYS A 74 8.97 -6.73 -8.16
N GLY A 75 8.48 -5.51 -8.19
CA GLY A 75 9.22 -4.37 -7.70
C GLY A 75 9.02 -4.10 -6.20
N PHE A 76 9.50 -2.95 -5.84
CA PHE A 76 9.55 -2.43 -4.48
C PHE A 76 8.23 -1.73 -4.11
N VAL A 77 7.71 -1.98 -2.93
CA VAL A 77 6.55 -1.28 -2.37
C VAL A 77 6.98 -0.53 -1.13
N GLU A 78 6.93 0.79 -1.16
CA GLU A 78 7.11 1.62 0.03
C GLU A 78 5.77 2.08 0.59
N THR A 79 5.73 2.44 1.86
CA THR A 79 4.56 3.11 2.43
C THR A 79 4.54 4.58 2.02
N ASP A 80 3.40 5.25 2.16
CA ASP A 80 3.39 6.69 2.32
C ASP A 80 4.13 7.07 3.62
N TYR A 81 4.36 8.37 3.87
CA TYR A 81 5.19 8.85 4.96
C TYR A 81 4.79 8.31 6.33
N PHE A 82 5.65 7.47 6.90
CA PHE A 82 5.44 6.77 8.16
C PHE A 82 5.81 7.65 9.35
N ALA A 83 5.00 8.66 9.61
CA ALA A 83 5.24 9.69 10.63
C ALA A 83 4.63 9.34 12.00
N GLY A 84 4.57 8.06 12.35
CA GLY A 84 3.92 7.64 13.58
C GLY A 84 2.39 7.81 13.55
N ALA A 85 1.81 7.84 12.35
CA ALA A 85 0.37 7.72 12.20
C ALA A 85 -0.07 6.40 12.86
N PHE A 86 -0.97 6.50 13.81
CA PHE A 86 -1.35 5.42 14.74
C PHE A 86 -1.91 4.16 14.04
N ASN A 87 -2.21 4.25 12.77
CA ASN A 87 -2.80 3.20 11.95
C ASN A 87 -1.79 2.45 11.07
N MET A 88 -0.55 2.93 11.00
CA MET A 88 0.48 2.31 10.16
C MET A 88 1.32 1.36 11.01
N ASN A 89 1.39 0.11 10.60
CA ASN A 89 2.10 -0.94 11.33
C ASN A 89 3.12 -1.61 10.39
N ALA A 90 4.40 -1.51 10.74
CA ALA A 90 5.48 -2.06 9.94
C ALA A 90 5.45 -3.59 9.83
N ASP A 91 5.00 -4.30 10.87
CA ASP A 91 4.83 -5.76 10.81
C ASP A 91 3.78 -6.14 9.75
N GLN A 92 2.69 -5.37 9.67
CA GLN A 92 1.68 -5.57 8.62
C GLN A 92 2.25 -5.29 7.23
N VAL A 93 3.04 -4.22 7.07
CA VAL A 93 3.69 -3.91 5.78
C VAL A 93 4.49 -5.11 5.28
N ILE A 94 5.37 -5.63 6.12
CA ILE A 94 6.22 -6.78 5.76
C ILE A 94 5.38 -8.04 5.52
N ALA A 95 4.43 -8.34 6.40
CA ALA A 95 3.58 -9.53 6.29
C ALA A 95 2.69 -9.53 5.03
N THR A 96 2.40 -8.35 4.47
CA THR A 96 1.51 -8.19 3.33
C THR A 96 2.22 -7.93 2.00
N GLY A 97 3.54 -8.00 1.97
CA GLY A 97 4.32 -7.86 0.73
C GLY A 97 4.90 -6.48 0.48
N GLY A 98 4.82 -5.56 1.45
CA GLY A 98 5.53 -4.29 1.44
C GLY A 98 7.03 -4.49 1.63
N SER A 99 7.83 -3.53 1.17
CA SER A 99 9.29 -3.62 1.15
C SER A 99 9.95 -2.72 2.18
N CYS A 100 9.40 -1.54 2.42
CA CYS A 100 9.92 -0.62 3.44
C CYS A 100 8.87 0.40 3.90
N CYS A 101 9.22 1.10 4.97
CA CYS A 101 8.47 2.24 5.49
C CYS A 101 9.19 3.53 5.16
N LEU A 102 8.52 4.46 4.45
CA LEU A 102 9.05 5.80 4.20
C LEU A 102 8.99 6.61 5.48
N SER A 103 10.14 6.87 6.11
CA SER A 103 10.20 7.64 7.35
C SER A 103 11.50 8.44 7.47
N THR A 104 11.42 9.63 8.08
CA THR A 104 12.60 10.40 8.52
C THR A 104 12.99 10.12 9.97
N PHE A 105 12.15 9.39 10.70
CA PHE A 105 12.47 8.91 12.04
C PHE A 105 13.03 7.50 11.96
N ASP A 106 13.97 7.20 12.85
CA ASP A 106 14.34 5.82 13.09
C ASP A 106 13.11 5.09 13.67
N VAL A 107 12.36 4.42 12.80
CA VAL A 107 11.21 3.59 13.21
C VAL A 107 11.67 2.33 13.95
N GLY A 108 12.85 2.44 14.53
CA GLY A 108 13.51 1.41 15.32
C GLY A 108 14.28 0.43 14.44
N THR A 109 15.58 0.46 14.57
CA THR A 109 16.49 -0.54 13.99
C THR A 109 16.08 -1.99 14.27
N ASN A 110 15.11 -2.19 15.16
CA ASN A 110 14.54 -3.49 15.49
C ASN A 110 13.56 -4.04 14.43
N PHE A 111 13.05 -3.22 13.50
CA PHE A 111 12.03 -3.66 12.55
C PHE A 111 12.60 -4.29 11.28
N CYS A 112 13.66 -3.72 10.72
CA CYS A 112 14.24 -4.24 9.47
C CYS A 112 15.08 -5.52 9.69
N TYR A 113 15.55 -5.79 10.90
CA TYR A 113 16.45 -6.92 11.19
C TYR A 113 15.75 -8.20 11.64
N ARG A 114 14.45 -8.18 11.88
CA ARG A 114 13.74 -9.40 12.32
C ARG A 114 13.27 -10.32 11.19
N TYR A 115 13.35 -9.87 9.94
CA TYR A 115 12.76 -10.56 8.81
C TYR A 115 13.69 -10.71 7.58
N ILE A 116 14.99 -10.52 7.76
CA ILE A 116 16.01 -10.88 6.77
C ILE A 116 16.66 -12.19 7.18
#